data_32cac27d93bcbbd4875442bdd0bf6225
#
_entry.id   32cac27d93bcbbd4875442bdd0bf6225
#
_cell.length_a   1.000
_cell.length_b   1.000
_cell.length_c   1.000
_cell.angle_alpha   90.00
_cell.angle_beta   90.00
_cell.angle_gamma   90.00
#
_symmetry.space_group_name_H-M   'P 1'
#
loop_
_entity.id
_entity.type
_entity.pdbx_description
1 polymer ?
#
loop_
_entity_poly.entity_id
_entity_poly.type
_entity_poly.pdbx_seq_one_letter_code
_entity_poly.pdbx_strand_id
1 'polypeptide(L)'
;YDAVIIATGSSLGKTLGIPGENLRGSLSAATFVPWYNAHPDFVGVDTPLDADTAVVIGAGNVAMDVARMLALEPSELDPTDTADHAIDAFKLSNIRKVYVSARRGPEHAAFTSPELRELPKLEHTNVIMDKGDIEAAIVRAGDTPEKDVKSNLDAMLLIAENPKSEHERTMQFLFQHTPKEILGTDRVEGVVFSTPNGDVTIKCGLVITAIGYQAHGIEGVPYENGKVVNIDGRVKENL
;
A
#
# COMPACT_ATOMS: atom_id res chain seq x y z
N TYR A 1 21.67 20.40 28.79
CA TYR A 1 21.21 20.89 27.49
C TYR A 1 20.06 21.90 27.71
N ASP A 2 20.00 22.96 26.92
CA ASP A 2 18.98 24.00 27.03
C ASP A 2 17.73 23.69 26.20
N ALA A 3 17.84 22.80 25.23
CA ALA A 3 16.75 22.30 24.40
C ALA A 3 17.07 20.94 23.80
N VAL A 4 16.01 20.17 23.51
CA VAL A 4 16.07 18.88 22.80
C VAL A 4 15.07 18.91 21.66
N ILE A 5 15.51 18.52 20.47
CA ILE A 5 14.63 18.38 19.29
C ILE A 5 14.36 16.90 19.09
N ILE A 6 13.05 16.54 19.09
CA ILE A 6 12.60 15.17 18.81
C ILE A 6 12.31 15.07 17.31
N ALA A 7 13.15 14.34 16.61
CA ALA A 7 13.07 14.12 15.16
C ALA A 7 13.27 12.63 14.81
N THR A 8 12.63 11.72 15.57
CA THR A 8 12.84 10.28 15.49
C THR A 8 12.08 9.59 14.35
N GLY A 9 11.23 10.32 13.64
CA GLY A 9 10.41 9.75 12.56
C GLY A 9 9.31 8.81 13.08
N SER A 10 8.78 8.00 12.16
CA SER A 10 7.74 7.01 12.41
C SER A 10 8.10 5.72 11.66
N SER A 11 8.59 4.71 12.39
CA SER A 11 9.10 3.46 11.82
C SER A 11 8.17 2.26 11.99
N LEU A 12 7.13 2.38 12.82
CA LEU A 12 6.16 1.30 13.00
C LEU A 12 5.00 1.44 12.02
N GLY A 13 4.63 0.35 11.36
CA GLY A 13 3.38 0.28 10.59
C GLY A 13 2.17 0.30 11.52
N LYS A 14 1.12 1.00 11.08
CA LYS A 14 -0.19 0.88 11.74
C LYS A 14 -0.80 -0.48 11.48
N THR A 15 -1.54 -1.00 12.46
CA THR A 15 -2.28 -2.25 12.38
C THR A 15 -3.70 -2.02 11.88
N LEU A 16 -4.29 -3.02 11.24
CA LEU A 16 -5.69 -3.03 10.82
C LEU A 16 -6.62 -3.33 12.00
N GLY A 17 -6.15 -4.13 12.97
CA GLY A 17 -6.95 -4.59 14.10
C GLY A 17 -8.03 -5.59 13.71
N ILE A 18 -7.79 -6.41 12.69
CA ILE A 18 -8.74 -7.40 12.17
C ILE A 18 -8.23 -8.83 12.41
N PRO A 19 -9.13 -9.83 12.46
CA PRO A 19 -8.72 -11.23 12.55
C PRO A 19 -7.76 -11.63 11.42
N GLY A 20 -6.78 -12.46 11.74
CA GLY A 20 -5.80 -12.98 10.78
C GLY A 20 -4.66 -12.03 10.41
N GLU A 21 -4.61 -10.82 10.97
CA GLU A 21 -3.59 -9.81 10.65
C GLU A 21 -2.13 -10.29 10.92
N ASN A 22 -1.95 -11.24 11.84
CA ASN A 22 -0.64 -11.78 12.21
C ASN A 22 -0.30 -13.12 11.54
N LEU A 23 -1.07 -13.57 10.56
CA LEU A 23 -0.78 -14.80 9.81
C LEU A 23 0.52 -14.63 9.00
N ARG A 24 1.26 -15.73 8.81
CA ARG A 24 2.40 -15.77 7.90
C ARG A 24 1.96 -15.32 6.49
N GLY A 25 2.65 -14.34 5.91
CA GLY A 25 2.25 -13.72 4.63
C GLY A 25 1.40 -12.45 4.79
N SER A 26 1.10 -12.03 6.03
CA SER A 26 0.56 -10.71 6.31
C SER A 26 1.67 -9.84 6.90
N LEU A 27 2.10 -8.82 6.16
CA LEU A 27 3.22 -7.96 6.49
C LEU A 27 2.80 -6.48 6.44
N SER A 28 3.48 -5.65 7.25
CA SER A 28 3.41 -4.20 7.08
C SER A 28 4.36 -3.72 5.99
N ALA A 29 4.01 -2.68 5.27
CA ALA A 29 4.94 -1.97 4.39
C ALA A 29 6.17 -1.44 5.16
N ALA A 30 6.02 -1.13 6.46
CA ALA A 30 7.14 -0.79 7.35
C ALA A 30 8.15 -1.93 7.54
N THR A 31 7.79 -3.16 7.20
CA THR A 31 8.66 -4.34 7.22
C THR A 31 9.11 -4.71 5.79
N PHE A 32 8.19 -4.68 4.84
CA PHE A 32 8.45 -5.10 3.46
C PHE A 32 9.37 -4.12 2.71
N VAL A 33 9.17 -2.79 2.87
CA VAL A 33 10.01 -1.79 2.21
C VAL A 33 11.47 -1.84 2.68
N PRO A 34 11.78 -1.85 3.99
CA PRO A 34 13.16 -2.04 4.45
C PRO A 34 13.78 -3.36 4.00
N TRP A 35 12.98 -4.44 3.86
CA TRP A 35 13.47 -5.73 3.39
C TRP A 35 14.04 -5.62 1.97
N TYR A 36 13.32 -5.09 0.99
CA TYR A 36 13.84 -4.97 -0.37
C TYR A 36 14.88 -3.87 -0.57
N ASN A 37 15.04 -2.97 0.41
CA ASN A 37 16.08 -1.94 0.45
C ASN A 37 17.32 -2.34 1.29
N ALA A 38 17.49 -3.61 1.63
CA ALA A 38 18.65 -4.14 2.39
C ALA A 38 18.86 -3.50 3.78
N HIS A 39 17.81 -3.05 4.45
CA HIS A 39 17.97 -2.58 5.82
C HIS A 39 18.44 -3.74 6.72
N PRO A 40 19.55 -3.60 7.48
CA PRO A 40 20.19 -4.71 8.20
C PRO A 40 19.25 -5.52 9.10
N ASP A 41 18.31 -4.86 9.77
CA ASP A 41 17.37 -5.49 10.69
C ASP A 41 16.23 -6.25 9.98
N PHE A 42 16.08 -6.09 8.66
CA PHE A 42 14.96 -6.64 7.90
C PHE A 42 15.36 -7.66 6.82
N VAL A 43 16.65 -7.84 6.54
CA VAL A 43 17.14 -8.78 5.51
C VAL A 43 16.63 -10.21 5.74
N GLY A 44 16.47 -10.63 7.00
CA GLY A 44 16.00 -11.97 7.37
C GLY A 44 14.47 -12.14 7.47
N VAL A 45 13.68 -11.13 7.06
CA VAL A 45 12.22 -11.22 7.13
C VAL A 45 11.70 -12.28 6.16
N ASP A 46 10.84 -13.16 6.66
CA ASP A 46 10.12 -14.14 5.82
C ASP A 46 9.09 -13.42 4.94
N THR A 47 9.37 -13.41 3.65
CA THR A 47 8.52 -12.76 2.64
C THR A 47 8.06 -13.82 1.65
N PRO A 48 6.91 -14.48 1.88
CA PRO A 48 6.42 -15.56 1.02
C PRO A 48 5.88 -15.00 -0.29
N LEU A 49 6.61 -15.22 -1.40
CA LEU A 49 6.26 -14.81 -2.76
C LEU A 49 5.80 -16.00 -3.63
N ASP A 50 5.44 -17.12 -3.01
CA ASP A 50 5.08 -18.38 -3.65
C ASP A 50 3.62 -18.48 -4.13
N ALA A 51 2.76 -17.55 -3.72
CA ALA A 51 1.39 -17.45 -4.21
C ALA A 51 1.31 -16.64 -5.54
N ASP A 52 0.27 -16.87 -6.33
CA ASP A 52 0.06 -16.12 -7.59
C ASP A 52 -0.52 -14.72 -7.37
N THR A 53 -1.13 -14.49 -6.22
CA THR A 53 -1.88 -13.26 -5.92
C THR A 53 -1.40 -12.63 -4.62
N ALA A 54 -1.17 -11.31 -4.67
CA ALA A 54 -0.91 -10.45 -3.52
C ALA A 54 -1.99 -9.36 -3.40
N VAL A 55 -2.22 -8.92 -2.16
CA VAL A 55 -3.11 -7.80 -1.85
C VAL A 55 -2.33 -6.73 -1.10
N VAL A 56 -2.36 -5.50 -1.59
CA VAL A 56 -1.81 -4.31 -0.92
C VAL A 56 -2.97 -3.49 -0.38
N ILE A 57 -3.01 -3.30 0.93
CA ILE A 57 -4.07 -2.55 1.61
C ILE A 57 -3.57 -1.14 1.90
N GLY A 58 -4.08 -0.16 1.15
CA GLY A 58 -3.71 1.24 1.26
C GLY A 58 -3.92 1.99 -0.06
N ALA A 59 -4.03 3.31 0.02
CA ALA A 59 -4.27 4.18 -1.13
C ALA A 59 -3.36 5.43 -1.10
N GLY A 60 -2.11 5.26 -0.70
CA GLY A 60 -1.07 6.29 -0.72
C GLY A 60 0.16 5.84 -1.51
N ASN A 61 1.17 6.72 -1.64
CA ASN A 61 2.37 6.46 -2.44
C ASN A 61 3.12 5.19 -2.01
N VAL A 62 3.22 4.91 -0.70
CA VAL A 62 3.86 3.67 -0.22
C VAL A 62 3.12 2.41 -0.71
N ALA A 63 1.77 2.44 -0.74
CA ALA A 63 1.00 1.33 -1.29
C ALA A 63 1.26 1.15 -2.80
N MET A 64 1.41 2.26 -3.52
CA MET A 64 1.74 2.27 -4.94
C MET A 64 3.12 1.67 -5.20
N ASP A 65 4.14 2.10 -4.44
CA ASP A 65 5.51 1.58 -4.57
C ASP A 65 5.57 0.08 -4.30
N VAL A 66 4.95 -0.37 -3.20
CA VAL A 66 4.86 -1.79 -2.85
C VAL A 66 4.15 -2.60 -3.96
N ALA A 67 3.03 -2.07 -4.48
CA ALA A 67 2.29 -2.75 -5.53
C ALA A 67 3.10 -2.84 -6.84
N ARG A 68 3.86 -1.79 -7.18
CA ARG A 68 4.78 -1.80 -8.33
C ARG A 68 5.87 -2.84 -8.15
N MET A 69 6.55 -2.87 -6.99
CA MET A 69 7.59 -3.87 -6.69
C MET A 69 7.09 -5.31 -6.86
N LEU A 70 5.85 -5.59 -6.46
CA LEU A 70 5.24 -6.92 -6.61
C LEU A 70 4.76 -7.23 -8.03
N ALA A 71 4.41 -6.19 -8.81
CA ALA A 71 3.84 -6.34 -10.16
C ALA A 71 4.88 -6.29 -11.28
N LEU A 72 6.06 -5.70 -11.06
CA LEU A 72 7.13 -5.61 -12.05
C LEU A 72 7.63 -7.01 -12.47
N GLU A 73 8.02 -7.12 -13.73
CA GLU A 73 8.83 -8.27 -14.17
C GLU A 73 10.21 -8.18 -13.48
N PRO A 74 10.75 -9.28 -12.92
CA PRO A 74 12.01 -9.23 -12.18
C PRO A 74 13.18 -8.60 -12.95
N SER A 75 13.22 -8.73 -14.26
CA SER A 75 14.23 -8.10 -15.12
C SER A 75 14.19 -6.56 -15.11
N GLU A 76 13.03 -5.97 -14.78
CA GLU A 76 12.86 -4.52 -14.65
C GLU A 76 13.48 -4.00 -13.33
N LEU A 77 13.79 -4.90 -12.37
CA LEU A 77 14.45 -4.56 -11.11
C LEU A 77 15.98 -4.57 -11.21
N ASP A 78 16.56 -5.29 -12.16
CA ASP A 78 18.03 -5.42 -12.31
C ASP A 78 18.77 -4.06 -12.44
N PRO A 79 18.24 -3.01 -13.12
CA PRO A 79 18.89 -1.70 -13.20
C PRO A 79 18.60 -0.78 -11.99
N THR A 80 17.87 -1.23 -10.98
CA THR A 80 17.49 -0.43 -9.81
C THR A 80 18.43 -0.67 -8.63
N ASP A 81 18.30 0.16 -7.58
CA ASP A 81 19.00 -0.01 -6.30
C ASP A 81 18.36 -1.05 -5.37
N THR A 82 17.44 -1.90 -5.89
CA THR A 82 16.83 -2.99 -5.13
C THR A 82 17.90 -3.97 -4.66
N ALA A 83 17.84 -4.42 -3.42
CA ALA A 83 18.80 -5.33 -2.83
C ALA A 83 18.88 -6.69 -3.57
N ASP A 84 20.08 -7.23 -3.75
CA ASP A 84 20.32 -8.48 -4.48
C ASP A 84 19.47 -9.63 -3.96
N HIS A 85 19.36 -9.82 -2.63
CA HIS A 85 18.54 -10.87 -2.03
C HIS A 85 17.05 -10.73 -2.34
N ALA A 86 16.56 -9.49 -2.49
CA ALA A 86 15.18 -9.23 -2.86
C ALA A 86 14.96 -9.47 -4.36
N ILE A 87 15.89 -9.06 -5.21
CA ILE A 87 15.87 -9.37 -6.65
C ILE A 87 15.82 -10.89 -6.86
N ASP A 88 16.66 -11.65 -6.15
CA ASP A 88 16.68 -13.12 -6.23
C ASP A 88 15.34 -13.71 -5.77
N ALA A 89 14.74 -13.18 -4.71
CA ALA A 89 13.43 -13.62 -4.24
C ALA A 89 12.31 -13.26 -5.25
N PHE A 90 12.34 -12.07 -5.87
CA PHE A 90 11.39 -11.70 -6.91
C PHE A 90 11.52 -12.54 -8.19
N LYS A 91 12.75 -12.95 -8.57
CA LYS A 91 12.98 -13.89 -9.68
C LYS A 91 12.32 -15.26 -9.46
N LEU A 92 12.19 -15.69 -8.21
CA LEU A 92 11.52 -16.93 -7.82
C LEU A 92 10.03 -16.73 -7.50
N SER A 93 9.52 -15.49 -7.58
CA SER A 93 8.14 -15.16 -7.24
C SER A 93 7.14 -15.72 -8.24
N ASN A 94 6.06 -16.27 -7.71
CA ASN A 94 4.90 -16.70 -8.49
C ASN A 94 3.83 -15.61 -8.62
N ILE A 95 4.01 -14.44 -8.01
CA ILE A 95 3.01 -13.37 -8.04
C ILE A 95 2.82 -12.88 -9.48
N ARG A 96 1.57 -12.92 -9.93
CA ARG A 96 1.11 -12.43 -11.24
C ARG A 96 -0.03 -11.42 -11.11
N LYS A 97 -0.72 -11.42 -9.95
CA LYS A 97 -1.85 -10.51 -9.69
C LYS A 97 -1.60 -9.73 -8.41
N VAL A 98 -1.68 -8.41 -8.50
CA VAL A 98 -1.58 -7.51 -7.36
C VAL A 98 -2.87 -6.70 -7.28
N TYR A 99 -3.61 -6.84 -6.18
CA TYR A 99 -4.75 -6.00 -5.88
C TYR A 99 -4.34 -4.86 -4.95
N VAL A 100 -4.68 -3.64 -5.30
CA VAL A 100 -4.48 -2.45 -4.45
C VAL A 100 -5.84 -2.02 -3.91
N SER A 101 -6.08 -2.21 -2.62
CA SER A 101 -7.37 -1.92 -2.03
C SER A 101 -7.39 -0.59 -1.27
N ALA A 102 -8.44 0.19 -1.51
CA ALA A 102 -8.73 1.44 -0.84
C ALA A 102 -10.12 1.36 -0.18
N ARG A 103 -10.21 1.71 1.13
CA ARG A 103 -11.49 1.70 1.84
C ARG A 103 -12.48 2.77 1.38
N ARG A 104 -11.97 3.85 0.77
CA ARG A 104 -12.76 4.96 0.25
C ARG A 104 -12.77 4.97 -1.28
N GLY A 105 -13.56 5.87 -1.87
CA GLY A 105 -13.58 6.05 -3.31
C GLY A 105 -12.30 6.68 -3.86
N PRO A 106 -12.13 6.67 -5.21
CA PRO A 106 -11.00 7.23 -5.91
C PRO A 106 -10.69 8.69 -5.53
N GLU A 107 -11.72 9.51 -5.27
CA GLU A 107 -11.61 10.92 -4.89
C GLU A 107 -10.91 11.17 -3.55
N HIS A 108 -10.72 10.10 -2.77
CA HIS A 108 -10.03 10.13 -1.48
C HIS A 108 -8.68 9.42 -1.50
N ALA A 109 -8.21 8.99 -2.66
CA ALA A 109 -6.90 8.38 -2.79
C ALA A 109 -5.80 9.42 -2.53
N ALA A 110 -4.79 9.00 -1.76
CA ALA A 110 -3.66 9.82 -1.36
C ALA A 110 -2.42 9.59 -2.25
N PHE A 111 -2.59 8.95 -3.39
CA PHE A 111 -1.54 8.88 -4.43
C PHE A 111 -1.26 10.28 -4.95
N THR A 112 -0.03 10.51 -5.38
CA THR A 112 0.27 11.74 -6.12
C THR A 112 0.05 11.51 -7.62
N SER A 113 -0.35 12.56 -8.34
CA SER A 113 -0.58 12.48 -9.78
C SER A 113 0.66 12.04 -10.58
N PRO A 114 1.91 12.41 -10.23
CA PRO A 114 3.10 11.86 -10.86
C PRO A 114 3.18 10.34 -10.75
N GLU A 115 2.94 9.76 -9.57
CA GLU A 115 2.97 8.31 -9.34
C GLU A 115 1.93 7.58 -10.22
N LEU A 116 0.70 8.11 -10.30
CA LEU A 116 -0.34 7.55 -11.15
C LEU A 116 0.06 7.55 -12.63
N ARG A 117 0.75 8.59 -13.09
CA ARG A 117 1.18 8.74 -14.50
C ARG A 117 2.34 7.83 -14.89
N GLU A 118 3.03 7.25 -13.93
CA GLU A 118 4.05 6.22 -14.18
C GLU A 118 3.43 4.83 -14.47
N LEU A 119 2.22 4.55 -13.95
CA LEU A 119 1.59 3.24 -14.10
C LEU A 119 1.37 2.79 -15.57
N PRO A 120 0.91 3.65 -16.49
CA PRO A 120 0.77 3.27 -17.89
C PRO A 120 2.10 2.95 -18.60
N LYS A 121 3.24 3.33 -18.00
CA LYS A 121 4.58 3.10 -18.55
C LYS A 121 5.15 1.73 -18.16
N LEU A 122 4.50 0.99 -17.26
CA LEU A 122 4.90 -0.36 -16.93
C LEU A 122 4.90 -1.23 -18.19
N GLU A 123 6.05 -1.84 -18.52
CA GLU A 123 6.24 -2.52 -19.80
C GLU A 123 5.59 -3.89 -19.83
N HIS A 124 5.55 -4.61 -18.69
CA HIS A 124 5.10 -5.99 -18.59
C HIS A 124 3.92 -6.19 -17.62
N THR A 125 3.21 -5.11 -17.26
CA THR A 125 2.09 -5.16 -16.32
C THR A 125 0.86 -4.44 -16.87
N ASN A 126 -0.28 -5.11 -16.84
CA ASN A 126 -1.57 -4.47 -17.11
C ASN A 126 -2.06 -3.75 -15.85
N VAL A 127 -2.36 -2.47 -15.95
CA VAL A 127 -2.97 -1.70 -14.85
C VAL A 127 -4.46 -1.59 -15.11
N ILE A 128 -5.26 -2.00 -14.14
CA ILE A 128 -6.72 -2.10 -14.25
C ILE A 128 -7.39 -1.21 -13.21
N MET A 129 -8.22 -0.30 -13.65
CA MET A 129 -9.13 0.50 -12.83
C MET A 129 -10.54 0.42 -13.40
N ASP A 130 -11.55 0.32 -12.54
CA ASP A 130 -12.93 0.32 -12.97
C ASP A 130 -13.36 1.74 -13.40
N LYS A 131 -13.76 1.89 -14.65
CA LYS A 131 -14.16 3.20 -15.22
C LYS A 131 -15.39 3.77 -14.51
N GLY A 132 -16.36 2.91 -14.17
CA GLY A 132 -17.57 3.34 -13.48
C GLY A 132 -17.29 3.88 -12.09
N ASP A 133 -16.35 3.27 -11.35
CA ASP A 133 -15.90 3.78 -10.04
C ASP A 133 -15.28 5.17 -10.16
N ILE A 134 -14.46 5.39 -11.19
CA ILE A 134 -13.80 6.69 -11.43
C ILE A 134 -14.82 7.75 -11.85
N GLU A 135 -15.72 7.45 -12.80
CA GLU A 135 -16.77 8.36 -13.24
C GLU A 135 -17.70 8.75 -12.07
N ALA A 136 -18.09 7.77 -11.25
CA ALA A 136 -18.87 8.04 -10.04
C ALA A 136 -18.11 8.92 -9.03
N ALA A 137 -16.79 8.74 -8.90
CA ALA A 137 -15.95 9.57 -8.05
C ALA A 137 -15.83 11.01 -8.56
N ILE A 138 -15.76 11.22 -9.87
CA ILE A 138 -15.78 12.56 -10.49
C ILE A 138 -17.09 13.28 -10.15
N VAL A 139 -18.22 12.57 -10.26
CA VAL A 139 -19.53 13.14 -9.87
C VAL A 139 -19.57 13.50 -8.39
N ARG A 140 -19.06 12.63 -7.49
CA ARG A 140 -19.00 12.91 -6.05
C ARG A 140 -18.07 14.08 -5.69
N ALA A 141 -16.97 14.24 -6.43
CA ALA A 141 -16.04 15.34 -6.23
C ALA A 141 -16.63 16.72 -6.60
N GLY A 142 -17.69 16.75 -7.43
CA GLY A 142 -18.41 17.95 -7.84
C GLY A 142 -17.67 18.81 -8.88
N ASP A 143 -18.22 19.98 -9.16
CA ASP A 143 -17.73 20.84 -10.25
C ASP A 143 -16.41 21.57 -9.94
N THR A 144 -16.08 21.74 -8.67
CA THR A 144 -14.88 22.47 -8.22
C THR A 144 -14.06 21.70 -7.20
N PRO A 145 -13.56 20.49 -7.54
CA PRO A 145 -12.71 19.73 -6.64
C PRO A 145 -11.36 20.42 -6.43
N GLU A 146 -10.68 20.10 -5.34
CA GLU A 146 -9.29 20.50 -5.14
C GLU A 146 -8.42 20.06 -6.33
N LYS A 147 -7.41 20.87 -6.66
CA LYS A 147 -6.56 20.68 -7.84
C LYS A 147 -5.93 19.28 -7.89
N ASP A 148 -5.47 18.78 -6.75
CA ASP A 148 -4.81 17.48 -6.66
C ASP A 148 -5.82 16.33 -6.84
N VAL A 149 -7.02 16.46 -6.28
CA VAL A 149 -8.11 15.50 -6.47
C VAL A 149 -8.49 15.40 -7.94
N LYS A 150 -8.68 16.56 -8.59
CA LYS A 150 -8.97 16.62 -10.03
C LYS A 150 -7.87 15.96 -10.86
N SER A 151 -6.61 16.32 -10.60
CA SER A 151 -5.46 15.76 -11.34
C SER A 151 -5.34 14.26 -11.18
N ASN A 152 -5.64 13.73 -9.98
CA ASN A 152 -5.63 12.30 -9.72
C ASN A 152 -6.77 11.57 -10.45
N LEU A 153 -7.99 12.10 -10.38
CA LEU A 153 -9.15 11.52 -11.06
C LEU A 153 -8.97 11.52 -12.60
N ASP A 154 -8.44 12.62 -13.17
CA ASP A 154 -8.12 12.71 -14.58
C ASP A 154 -7.08 11.63 -15.00
N ALA A 155 -6.05 11.41 -14.18
CA ALA A 155 -5.04 10.39 -14.42
C ALA A 155 -5.60 8.96 -14.31
N MET A 156 -6.44 8.69 -13.30
CA MET A 156 -7.10 7.40 -13.13
C MET A 156 -8.07 7.11 -14.27
N LEU A 157 -8.83 8.11 -14.73
CA LEU A 157 -9.75 7.97 -15.86
C LEU A 157 -8.99 7.60 -17.14
N LEU A 158 -7.86 8.25 -17.39
CA LEU A 158 -7.01 7.93 -18.53
C LEU A 158 -6.53 6.47 -18.51
N ILE A 159 -6.17 5.95 -17.32
CA ILE A 159 -5.78 4.54 -17.15
C ILE A 159 -6.98 3.63 -17.42
N ALA A 160 -8.15 3.94 -16.85
CA ALA A 160 -9.36 3.15 -16.99
C ALA A 160 -9.90 3.10 -18.45
N GLU A 161 -9.67 4.17 -19.23
CA GLU A 161 -10.05 4.26 -20.63
C GLU A 161 -9.08 3.55 -21.60
N ASN A 162 -7.85 3.29 -21.15
CA ASN A 162 -6.80 2.66 -21.95
C ASN A 162 -6.26 1.38 -21.28
N PRO A 163 -7.12 0.38 -20.97
CA PRO A 163 -6.67 -0.83 -20.31
C PRO A 163 -5.75 -1.63 -21.26
N LYS A 164 -4.57 -1.99 -20.75
CA LYS A 164 -3.72 -3.00 -21.38
C LYS A 164 -4.22 -4.38 -20.97
N SER A 165 -4.13 -5.37 -21.83
CA SER A 165 -4.54 -6.75 -21.54
C SER A 165 -3.58 -7.80 -22.11
N GLU A 166 -2.42 -7.38 -22.58
CA GLU A 166 -1.45 -8.21 -23.31
C GLU A 166 -0.41 -8.89 -22.43
N HIS A 167 -0.36 -8.54 -21.12
CA HIS A 167 0.63 -9.05 -20.18
C HIS A 167 0.02 -10.08 -19.23
N GLU A 168 0.85 -11.00 -18.74
CA GLU A 168 0.45 -11.97 -17.73
C GLU A 168 0.29 -11.33 -16.35
N ARG A 169 1.07 -10.27 -16.06
CA ARG A 169 1.04 -9.57 -14.78
C ARG A 169 -0.05 -8.50 -14.77
N THR A 170 -0.75 -8.39 -13.66
CA THR A 170 -1.82 -7.40 -13.48
C THR A 170 -1.70 -6.67 -12.15
N MET A 171 -1.97 -5.37 -12.17
CA MET A 171 -2.18 -4.54 -10.99
C MET A 171 -3.60 -3.97 -11.08
N GLN A 172 -4.48 -4.39 -10.18
CA GLN A 172 -5.88 -3.97 -10.17
C GLN A 172 -6.21 -3.15 -8.94
N PHE A 173 -6.82 -1.98 -9.15
CA PHE A 173 -7.27 -1.11 -8.07
C PHE A 173 -8.71 -1.43 -7.68
N LEU A 174 -8.93 -1.55 -6.37
CA LEU A 174 -10.23 -1.87 -5.76
C LEU A 174 -10.59 -0.74 -4.80
N PHE A 175 -11.47 0.14 -5.22
CA PHE A 175 -11.99 1.21 -4.39
C PHE A 175 -13.19 0.76 -3.57
N GLN A 176 -13.46 1.44 -2.43
CA GLN A 176 -14.54 1.11 -1.50
C GLN A 176 -14.48 -0.33 -0.95
N HIS A 177 -13.27 -0.89 -0.83
CA HIS A 177 -13.01 -2.20 -0.26
C HIS A 177 -12.38 -2.05 1.12
N THR A 178 -13.17 -2.24 2.18
CA THR A 178 -12.69 -2.17 3.58
C THR A 178 -12.34 -3.57 4.07
N PRO A 179 -11.08 -3.85 4.45
CA PRO A 179 -10.70 -5.17 4.94
C PRO A 179 -11.42 -5.48 6.26
N LYS A 180 -11.96 -6.71 6.38
CA LYS A 180 -12.67 -7.23 7.55
C LYS A 180 -11.91 -8.34 8.27
N GLU A 181 -11.29 -9.21 7.50
CA GLU A 181 -10.62 -10.41 7.99
C GLU A 181 -9.59 -10.89 6.97
N ILE A 182 -8.45 -11.36 7.45
CA ILE A 182 -7.48 -12.12 6.66
C ILE A 182 -7.69 -13.58 6.98
N LEU A 183 -8.02 -14.37 5.95
CA LEU A 183 -8.34 -15.78 6.06
C LEU A 183 -7.07 -16.64 6.05
N GLY A 184 -7.13 -17.73 6.79
CA GLY A 184 -6.10 -18.74 6.83
C GLY A 184 -5.97 -19.39 8.21
N THR A 185 -5.21 -20.48 8.31
CA THR A 185 -4.90 -21.12 9.58
C THR A 185 -3.46 -20.82 10.01
N ASP A 186 -2.48 -21.18 9.20
CA ASP A 186 -1.05 -20.98 9.48
C ASP A 186 -0.47 -19.84 8.62
N ARG A 187 -1.08 -19.59 7.47
CA ARG A 187 -0.68 -18.55 6.51
C ARG A 187 -1.88 -17.90 5.87
N VAL A 188 -1.65 -16.78 5.22
CA VAL A 188 -2.67 -16.09 4.43
C VAL A 188 -3.18 -16.98 3.30
N GLU A 189 -4.50 -17.08 3.19
CA GLU A 189 -5.22 -17.78 2.11
C GLU A 189 -6.20 -16.84 1.37
N GLY A 190 -6.49 -15.68 1.95
CA GLY A 190 -7.36 -14.68 1.34
C GLY A 190 -7.66 -13.51 2.27
N VAL A 191 -8.39 -12.53 1.74
CA VAL A 191 -8.90 -11.38 2.50
C VAL A 191 -10.39 -11.20 2.21
N VAL A 192 -11.17 -11.00 3.25
CA VAL A 192 -12.58 -10.60 3.15
C VAL A 192 -12.65 -9.08 3.22
N PHE A 193 -13.29 -8.48 2.24
CA PHE A 193 -13.59 -7.05 2.19
C PHE A 193 -15.08 -6.79 2.31
N SER A 194 -15.43 -5.75 3.06
CA SER A 194 -16.76 -5.15 2.98
C SER A 194 -16.78 -4.12 1.87
N THR A 195 -17.78 -4.21 1.00
CA THR A 195 -18.05 -3.28 -0.09
C THR A 195 -19.48 -2.75 -0.04
N PRO A 196 -19.83 -1.70 -0.78
CA PRO A 196 -21.22 -1.23 -0.86
C PRO A 196 -22.22 -2.30 -1.32
N ASN A 197 -21.74 -3.32 -2.04
CA ASN A 197 -22.56 -4.39 -2.61
C ASN A 197 -22.53 -5.70 -1.79
N GLY A 198 -21.96 -5.66 -0.57
CA GLY A 198 -21.79 -6.82 0.30
C GLY A 198 -20.34 -7.24 0.44
N ASP A 199 -20.10 -8.35 1.12
CA ASP A 199 -18.77 -8.86 1.38
C ASP A 199 -18.22 -9.61 0.16
N VAL A 200 -16.94 -9.37 -0.14
CA VAL A 200 -16.20 -10.02 -1.23
C VAL A 200 -14.93 -10.65 -0.67
N THR A 201 -14.63 -11.86 -1.11
CA THR A 201 -13.39 -12.56 -0.72
C THR A 201 -12.42 -12.60 -1.90
N ILE A 202 -11.18 -12.15 -1.66
CA ILE A 202 -10.07 -12.27 -2.62
C ILE A 202 -9.11 -13.34 -2.09
N LYS A 203 -8.90 -14.40 -2.86
CA LYS A 203 -7.88 -15.41 -2.57
C LYS A 203 -6.50 -14.82 -2.85
N CYS A 204 -5.60 -14.92 -1.89
CA CYS A 204 -4.21 -14.46 -2.01
C CYS A 204 -3.34 -15.17 -0.97
N GLY A 205 -2.04 -15.18 -1.17
CA GLY A 205 -1.09 -15.74 -0.18
C GLY A 205 -0.17 -14.69 0.44
N LEU A 206 -0.26 -13.44 -0.02
CA LEU A 206 0.49 -12.32 0.53
C LEU A 206 -0.42 -11.12 0.71
N VAL A 207 -0.35 -10.48 1.89
CA VAL A 207 -1.03 -9.23 2.20
C VAL A 207 0.00 -8.23 2.72
N ILE A 208 0.08 -7.05 2.11
CA ILE A 208 0.93 -5.96 2.59
C ILE A 208 0.05 -4.79 3.03
N THR A 209 0.15 -4.39 4.30
CA THR A 209 -0.58 -3.25 4.82
C THR A 209 0.25 -1.97 4.70
N ALA A 210 -0.26 -0.98 3.96
CA ALA A 210 0.35 0.32 3.72
C ALA A 210 -0.60 1.46 4.14
N ILE A 211 -1.07 1.41 5.40
CA ILE A 211 -2.10 2.31 5.95
C ILE A 211 -1.52 3.44 6.82
N GLY A 212 -0.23 3.68 6.68
CA GLY A 212 0.51 4.72 7.38
C GLY A 212 1.37 4.18 8.53
N TYR A 213 2.11 5.08 9.12
CA TYR A 213 3.11 4.80 10.15
C TYR A 213 2.75 5.46 11.47
N GLN A 214 3.39 4.99 12.53
CA GLN A 214 3.36 5.60 13.86
C GLN A 214 4.77 5.63 14.45
N ALA A 215 5.02 6.61 15.31
CA ALA A 215 6.29 6.73 16.00
C ALA A 215 6.41 5.73 17.17
N HIS A 216 7.65 5.33 17.48
CA HIS A 216 7.93 4.72 18.77
C HIS A 216 7.74 5.74 19.88
N GLY A 217 7.09 5.32 20.99
CA GLY A 217 7.01 6.13 22.17
C GLY A 217 8.40 6.33 22.80
N ILE A 218 8.67 7.54 23.27
CA ILE A 218 9.85 7.88 24.07
C ILE A 218 9.38 8.01 25.51
N GLU A 219 10.05 7.32 26.44
CA GLU A 219 9.71 7.40 27.85
C GLU A 219 9.74 8.87 28.36
N GLY A 220 8.69 9.26 29.06
CA GLY A 220 8.53 10.64 29.55
C GLY A 220 8.00 11.65 28.53
N VAL A 221 7.74 11.22 27.27
CA VAL A 221 7.14 12.06 26.24
C VAL A 221 5.68 11.63 26.02
N PRO A 222 4.69 12.53 26.10
CA PRO A 222 3.30 12.18 25.88
C PRO A 222 3.00 11.91 24.40
N TYR A 223 2.29 10.81 24.12
CA TYR A 223 1.84 10.43 22.79
C TYR A 223 0.33 10.23 22.76
N GLU A 224 -0.30 10.72 21.70
CA GLU A 224 -1.70 10.44 21.35
C GLU A 224 -1.79 10.06 19.88
N ASN A 225 -2.50 8.97 19.58
CA ASN A 225 -2.68 8.47 18.21
C ASN A 225 -1.37 8.27 17.42
N GLY A 226 -0.30 7.85 18.11
CA GLY A 226 1.02 7.61 17.51
C GLY A 226 1.83 8.88 17.18
N LYS A 227 1.44 10.03 17.73
CA LYS A 227 2.14 11.31 17.57
C LYS A 227 2.47 11.94 18.92
N VAL A 228 3.57 12.66 18.99
CA VAL A 228 3.93 13.44 20.16
C VAL A 228 2.88 14.55 20.37
N VAL A 229 2.34 14.61 21.60
CA VAL A 229 1.43 15.70 21.98
C VAL A 229 2.23 16.99 22.10
N ASN A 230 1.87 17.99 21.31
CA ASN A 230 2.59 19.25 21.29
C ASN A 230 1.64 20.45 21.08
N ILE A 231 2.12 21.63 21.44
CA ILE A 231 1.51 22.92 21.13
C ILE A 231 2.58 23.74 20.40
N ASP A 232 2.31 24.10 19.17
CA ASP A 232 3.24 24.88 18.32
C ASP A 232 4.65 24.29 18.27
N GLY A 233 4.75 22.94 18.16
CA GLY A 233 6.00 22.20 18.10
C GLY A 233 6.68 21.95 19.46
N ARG A 234 6.12 22.46 20.58
CA ARG A 234 6.64 22.18 21.92
C ARG A 234 5.88 21.02 22.54
N VAL A 235 6.62 20.04 23.07
CA VAL A 235 6.04 18.90 23.79
C VAL A 235 5.25 19.46 24.98
N LYS A 236 4.02 19.01 25.15
CA LYS A 236 3.20 19.36 26.29
C LYS A 236 3.70 18.61 27.51
N GLU A 237 4.18 19.31 28.54
CA GLU A 237 4.50 18.70 29.82
C GLU A 237 3.24 18.10 30.45
N ASN A 238 3.35 16.87 30.96
CA ASN A 238 2.33 16.32 31.84
C ASN A 238 2.44 17.09 33.19
N LEU A 239 1.54 18.04 33.42
CA LEU A 239 1.32 18.65 34.70
C LEU A 239 0.64 17.65 35.64
#